data_1b8525014a4631c7f02e7b5364325d87
#
_entry.id   1b8525014a4631c7f02e7b5364325d87
#
_cell.length_a   1.000
_cell.length_b   1.000
_cell.length_c   1.000
_cell.angle_alpha   90.00
_cell.angle_beta   90.00
_cell.angle_gamma   90.00
#
_symmetry.space_group_name_H-M   'P 1'
#
loop_
_entity.id
_entity.type
_entity.pdbx_description
1 polymer ?
#
loop_
_entity_poly.entity_id
_entity_poly.type
_entity_poly.pdbx_seq_one_letter_code
_entity_poly.pdbx_strand_id
1 'polypeptide(L)'
;MRAKNDLQQLAEAYHHVLLEAQFEGAYVESSEVEPQPDLNQLEGSFQAKKDPSVKYRYRVSGPQGETIPSLEKNEKGQYVQEAPAGNIILTGHVQNKNHPDGEEWSQRPDKFKQKYTVVEGDDQSGVAQAKAEDPVLLKQMSQPFKVITSWANLDGKPGDLLTMYGPNDYGVLNQGAFDMYYNKV
;
A
#
# COMPACT_ATOMS: atom_id res chain seq x y z
N MET A 1 12.39 44.95 -0.28
CA MET A 1 11.32 43.93 -0.46
C MET A 1 11.78 42.64 -1.17
N ARG A 2 12.77 42.67 -2.11
CA ARG A 2 13.28 41.46 -2.81
C ARG A 2 13.92 40.41 -1.89
N ALA A 3 14.78 40.82 -0.95
CA ALA A 3 15.54 39.88 -0.11
C ALA A 3 14.69 38.99 0.84
N LYS A 4 13.48 39.41 1.21
CA LYS A 4 12.57 38.57 2.02
C LYS A 4 11.96 37.42 1.22
N ASN A 5 11.67 37.66 -0.06
CA ASN A 5 11.13 36.61 -0.95
C ASN A 5 12.18 35.54 -1.26
N ASP A 6 13.43 35.94 -1.46
CA ASP A 6 14.51 35.02 -1.78
C ASP A 6 14.87 34.09 -0.62
N LEU A 7 14.82 34.61 0.63
CA LEU A 7 15.02 33.80 1.84
C LEU A 7 13.87 32.85 2.11
N GLN A 8 12.64 33.24 1.82
CA GLN A 8 11.47 32.38 1.99
C GLN A 8 11.47 31.26 0.94
N GLN A 9 11.77 31.58 -0.33
CA GLN A 9 11.92 30.58 -1.39
C GLN A 9 13.08 29.60 -1.10
N LEU A 10 14.20 30.10 -0.56
CA LEU A 10 15.33 29.25 -0.16
C LEU A 10 14.95 28.33 1.02
N ALA A 11 14.20 28.85 1.98
CA ALA A 11 13.72 28.05 3.12
C ALA A 11 12.71 26.97 2.68
N GLU A 12 11.81 27.30 1.78
CA GLU A 12 10.85 26.34 1.18
C GLU A 12 11.58 25.27 0.35
N ALA A 13 12.54 25.67 -0.50
CA ALA A 13 13.36 24.73 -1.26
C ALA A 13 14.21 23.82 -0.35
N TYR A 14 14.79 24.38 0.72
CA TYR A 14 15.57 23.61 1.68
C TYR A 14 14.69 22.64 2.48
N HIS A 15 13.48 23.07 2.86
CA HIS A 15 12.49 22.22 3.50
C HIS A 15 12.03 21.07 2.59
N HIS A 16 11.83 21.35 1.30
CA HIS A 16 11.55 20.36 0.27
C HIS A 16 12.66 19.32 0.14
N VAL A 17 13.91 19.77 0.04
CA VAL A 17 15.08 18.87 -0.04
C VAL A 17 15.24 18.02 1.21
N LEU A 18 14.97 18.57 2.40
CA LEU A 18 15.00 17.82 3.65
C LEU A 18 13.88 16.79 3.73
N LEU A 19 12.66 17.13 3.27
CA LEU A 19 11.56 16.19 3.19
C LEU A 19 11.88 15.05 2.21
N GLU A 20 12.37 15.38 1.01
CA GLU A 20 12.78 14.35 0.04
C GLU A 20 13.91 13.47 0.57
N ALA A 21 14.92 14.05 1.23
CA ALA A 21 16.00 13.30 1.86
C ALA A 21 15.51 12.39 3.01
N GLN A 22 14.43 12.75 3.69
CA GLN A 22 13.79 11.87 4.67
C GLN A 22 13.15 10.63 4.02
N PHE A 23 12.67 10.74 2.78
CA PHE A 23 12.06 9.64 2.04
C PHE A 23 13.07 8.82 1.25
N GLU A 24 14.08 9.46 0.66
CA GLU A 24 15.12 8.79 -0.12
C GLU A 24 16.13 8.08 0.77
N GLY A 25 15.74 6.93 1.31
CA GLY A 25 16.56 6.06 2.15
C GLY A 25 16.25 6.09 3.63
N ALA A 26 15.23 6.85 4.06
CA ALA A 26 14.80 6.90 5.44
C ALA A 26 13.65 5.91 5.72
N TYR A 27 13.48 5.58 6.98
CA TYR A 27 12.33 4.83 7.48
C TYR A 27 11.11 5.73 7.52
N VAL A 28 10.01 5.29 6.92
CA VAL A 28 8.69 5.88 7.10
C VAL A 28 7.91 4.95 8.01
N GLU A 29 7.52 5.43 9.17
CA GLU A 29 6.69 4.66 10.10
C GLU A 29 5.22 4.84 9.74
N SER A 30 4.48 3.75 9.55
CA SER A 30 3.03 3.77 9.38
C SER A 30 2.32 3.58 10.72
N SER A 31 2.76 4.27 11.76
CA SER A 31 2.19 4.27 13.10
C SER A 31 2.23 5.68 13.70
N GLU A 32 1.58 5.88 14.84
CA GLU A 32 1.33 7.18 15.50
C GLU A 32 2.58 8.00 15.92
N VAL A 33 3.75 7.72 15.38
CA VAL A 33 5.00 8.42 15.73
C VAL A 33 5.16 9.67 14.85
N GLU A 34 5.12 10.82 15.47
CA GLU A 34 5.27 12.14 14.86
C GLU A 34 6.75 12.50 14.58
N PRO A 35 7.06 13.27 13.53
CA PRO A 35 6.18 13.72 12.45
C PRO A 35 6.23 12.80 11.24
N GLN A 36 5.05 12.39 10.76
CA GLN A 36 4.93 11.64 9.50
C GLN A 36 4.93 12.62 8.32
N PRO A 37 5.60 12.27 7.22
CA PRO A 37 5.63 13.12 6.05
C PRO A 37 4.28 13.14 5.34
N ASP A 38 3.87 14.33 4.95
CA ASP A 38 2.65 14.54 4.17
C ASP A 38 2.97 14.51 2.68
N LEU A 39 2.58 13.44 2.00
CA LEU A 39 2.79 13.31 0.55
C LEU A 39 2.12 14.44 -0.26
N ASN A 40 1.13 15.16 0.29
CA ASN A 40 0.57 16.34 -0.37
C ASN A 40 1.59 17.47 -0.56
N GLN A 41 2.66 17.47 0.23
CA GLN A 41 3.71 18.49 0.21
C GLN A 41 4.93 18.08 -0.64
N LEU A 42 4.97 16.84 -1.13
CA LEU A 42 6.09 16.34 -1.90
C LEU A 42 5.87 16.51 -3.41
N GLU A 43 6.85 17.10 -4.07
CA GLU A 43 6.85 17.23 -5.53
C GLU A 43 6.78 15.84 -6.20
N GLY A 44 5.99 15.75 -7.27
CA GLY A 44 5.80 14.49 -8.01
C GLY A 44 4.82 13.51 -7.38
N SER A 45 4.19 13.85 -6.26
CA SER A 45 3.07 13.08 -5.73
C SER A 45 1.84 13.21 -6.64
N PHE A 46 1.03 12.17 -6.70
CA PHE A 46 -0.19 12.13 -7.50
C PHE A 46 -1.26 11.29 -6.80
N GLN A 47 -2.50 11.47 -7.21
CA GLN A 47 -3.64 10.70 -6.70
C GLN A 47 -3.98 9.55 -7.64
N ALA A 48 -4.42 8.43 -7.06
CA ALA A 48 -4.99 7.32 -7.82
C ALA A 48 -6.13 6.65 -7.05
N LYS A 49 -7.00 5.98 -7.78
CA LYS A 49 -8.10 5.17 -7.25
C LYS A 49 -7.94 3.74 -7.71
N LYS A 50 -8.40 2.79 -6.90
CA LYS A 50 -8.52 1.41 -7.34
C LYS A 50 -9.41 1.33 -8.56
N ASP A 51 -9.01 0.52 -9.54
CA ASP A 51 -9.82 0.24 -10.71
C ASP A 51 -11.01 -0.64 -10.30
N PRO A 52 -12.25 -0.13 -10.41
CA PRO A 52 -13.43 -0.91 -10.02
C PRO A 52 -13.74 -2.06 -10.99
N SER A 53 -13.09 -2.13 -12.15
CA SER A 53 -13.26 -3.25 -13.09
C SER A 53 -12.45 -4.49 -12.67
N VAL A 54 -11.45 -4.33 -11.80
CA VAL A 54 -10.62 -5.44 -11.33
C VAL A 54 -11.41 -6.34 -10.40
N LYS A 55 -11.39 -7.63 -10.71
CA LYS A 55 -12.04 -8.68 -9.94
C LYS A 55 -11.01 -9.49 -9.16
N TYR A 56 -11.33 -9.80 -7.93
CA TYR A 56 -10.49 -10.61 -7.04
C TYR A 56 -11.23 -11.89 -6.68
N ARG A 57 -10.56 -13.03 -6.72
CA ARG A 57 -11.10 -14.23 -6.09
C ARG A 57 -11.01 -14.06 -4.57
N TYR A 58 -11.95 -14.61 -3.84
CA TYR A 58 -11.88 -14.67 -2.38
C TYR A 58 -12.35 -16.02 -1.85
N ARG A 59 -11.86 -16.34 -0.67
CA ARG A 59 -12.30 -17.48 0.14
C ARG A 59 -12.19 -17.13 1.62
N VAL A 60 -12.96 -17.82 2.45
CA VAL A 60 -12.86 -17.74 3.91
C VAL A 60 -11.77 -18.69 4.39
N SER A 61 -10.88 -18.23 5.27
CA SER A 61 -9.89 -19.10 5.91
C SER A 61 -10.56 -20.15 6.78
N GLY A 62 -9.95 -21.34 6.84
CA GLY A 62 -10.46 -22.47 7.60
C GLY A 62 -10.60 -22.21 9.11
N PRO A 63 -11.27 -23.11 9.86
CA PRO A 63 -11.59 -22.91 11.27
C PRO A 63 -10.36 -22.85 12.21
N GLN A 64 -9.21 -23.25 11.74
CA GLN A 64 -7.95 -23.17 12.48
C GLN A 64 -7.04 -22.00 12.01
N GLY A 65 -7.52 -21.22 11.04
CA GLY A 65 -6.67 -20.30 10.29
C GLY A 65 -5.73 -21.04 9.33
N GLU A 66 -4.95 -20.28 8.60
CA GLU A 66 -3.97 -20.84 7.66
C GLU A 66 -2.84 -19.86 7.39
N THR A 67 -1.68 -20.37 6.97
CA THR A 67 -0.56 -19.55 6.49
C THR A 67 -0.67 -19.45 4.97
N ILE A 68 -0.70 -18.24 4.45
CA ILE A 68 -0.79 -17.96 3.01
C ILE A 68 0.50 -17.37 2.49
N PRO A 69 0.85 -17.60 1.21
CA PRO A 69 1.96 -16.90 0.58
C PRO A 69 1.71 -15.38 0.54
N SER A 70 2.75 -14.57 0.76
CA SER A 70 2.67 -13.11 0.73
C SER A 70 3.75 -12.51 -0.18
N LEU A 71 3.47 -11.35 -0.77
CA LEU A 71 4.50 -10.54 -1.45
C LEU A 71 5.46 -9.89 -0.45
N GLU A 72 5.06 -9.78 0.78
CA GLU A 72 5.77 -9.11 1.85
C GLU A 72 6.41 -10.12 2.80
N LYS A 73 7.55 -9.75 3.38
CA LYS A 73 8.21 -10.57 4.40
C LYS A 73 7.60 -10.30 5.77
N ASN A 74 7.32 -11.37 6.49
CA ASN A 74 7.00 -11.28 7.91
C ASN A 74 8.27 -10.93 8.75
N GLU A 75 8.11 -10.77 10.05
CA GLU A 75 9.21 -10.46 10.99
C GLU A 75 10.36 -11.48 10.96
N LYS A 76 10.07 -12.72 10.54
CA LYS A 76 11.06 -13.80 10.39
C LYS A 76 11.74 -13.80 9.01
N GLY A 77 11.45 -12.82 8.15
CA GLY A 77 11.98 -12.72 6.79
C GLY A 77 11.38 -13.70 5.79
N GLN A 78 10.26 -14.35 6.11
CA GLN A 78 9.56 -15.29 5.26
C GLN A 78 8.45 -14.58 4.47
N TYR A 79 8.27 -14.94 3.22
CA TYR A 79 7.19 -14.41 2.36
C TYR A 79 5.86 -15.13 2.65
N VAL A 80 5.37 -15.01 3.88
CA VAL A 80 4.11 -15.60 4.32
C VAL A 80 3.36 -14.67 5.27
N GLN A 81 2.04 -14.79 5.26
CA GLN A 81 1.13 -14.08 6.16
C GLN A 81 0.21 -15.09 6.86
N GLU A 82 -0.09 -14.86 8.12
CA GLU A 82 -1.11 -15.62 8.85
C GLU A 82 -2.49 -15.07 8.50
N ALA A 83 -3.39 -15.98 8.15
CA ALA A 83 -4.81 -15.71 7.97
C ALA A 83 -5.58 -16.34 9.11
N PRO A 84 -5.95 -15.59 10.15
CA PRO A 84 -6.78 -16.08 11.25
C PRO A 84 -8.07 -16.72 10.77
N ALA A 85 -8.61 -17.65 11.56
CA ALA A 85 -9.88 -18.32 11.27
C ALA A 85 -10.99 -17.32 10.97
N GLY A 86 -11.73 -17.55 9.89
CA GLY A 86 -12.83 -16.71 9.45
C GLY A 86 -12.44 -15.41 8.74
N ASN A 87 -11.15 -15.14 8.57
CA ASN A 87 -10.70 -14.04 7.72
C ASN A 87 -10.99 -14.33 6.25
N ILE A 88 -11.11 -13.28 5.48
CA ILE A 88 -11.26 -13.36 4.02
C ILE A 88 -9.86 -13.31 3.39
N ILE A 89 -9.54 -14.33 2.62
CA ILE A 89 -8.32 -14.37 1.80
C ILE A 89 -8.69 -13.95 0.39
N LEU A 90 -8.05 -12.91 -0.08
CA LEU A 90 -8.18 -12.41 -1.44
C LEU A 90 -7.02 -12.92 -2.27
N THR A 91 -7.29 -13.31 -3.51
CA THR A 91 -6.28 -13.64 -4.50
C THR A 91 -6.32 -12.60 -5.60
N GLY A 92 -5.20 -11.94 -5.82
CA GLY A 92 -5.01 -10.94 -6.85
C GLY A 92 -4.45 -11.52 -8.16
N HIS A 93 -3.84 -10.66 -8.96
CA HIS A 93 -3.40 -10.99 -10.30
C HIS A 93 -1.88 -10.84 -10.50
N VAL A 94 -1.15 -10.36 -9.49
CA VAL A 94 0.31 -10.27 -9.56
C VAL A 94 0.91 -11.66 -9.43
N GLN A 95 1.42 -12.15 -10.55
CA GLN A 95 2.02 -13.47 -10.61
C GLN A 95 3.55 -13.39 -10.57
N ASN A 96 4.17 -14.29 -9.85
CA ASN A 96 5.60 -14.52 -9.85
C ASN A 96 5.92 -15.98 -9.51
N LYS A 97 7.20 -16.34 -9.41
CA LYS A 97 7.60 -17.72 -9.10
C LYS A 97 7.06 -18.28 -7.77
N ASN A 98 6.76 -17.42 -6.81
CA ASN A 98 6.22 -17.81 -5.50
C ASN A 98 4.69 -17.72 -5.46
N HIS A 99 4.08 -17.03 -6.41
CA HIS A 99 2.64 -16.78 -6.53
C HIS A 99 2.18 -17.05 -7.97
N PRO A 100 2.22 -18.30 -8.44
CA PRO A 100 1.85 -18.61 -9.83
C PRO A 100 0.37 -18.35 -10.12
N ASP A 101 -0.49 -18.44 -9.10
CA ASP A 101 -1.94 -18.23 -9.20
C ASP A 101 -2.37 -16.80 -8.83
N GLY A 102 -1.42 -15.93 -8.51
CA GLY A 102 -1.60 -14.57 -8.01
C GLY A 102 -1.20 -14.45 -6.54
N GLU A 103 -0.95 -13.22 -6.10
CA GLU A 103 -0.67 -12.92 -4.71
C GLU A 103 -1.89 -13.13 -3.83
N GLU A 104 -1.68 -13.48 -2.57
CA GLU A 104 -2.75 -13.61 -1.58
C GLU A 104 -2.53 -12.64 -0.43
N TRP A 105 -3.62 -12.14 0.14
CA TRP A 105 -3.60 -11.37 1.39
C TRP A 105 -4.87 -11.62 2.20
N SER A 106 -4.73 -11.50 3.52
CA SER A 106 -5.81 -11.73 4.47
C SER A 106 -6.44 -10.41 4.92
N GLN A 107 -7.76 -10.38 5.00
CA GLN A 107 -8.52 -9.27 5.57
C GLN A 107 -9.58 -9.75 6.55
N ARG A 108 -9.84 -8.95 7.58
CA ARG A 108 -10.98 -9.17 8.46
C ARG A 108 -12.29 -9.02 7.69
N PRO A 109 -13.35 -9.77 8.04
CA PRO A 109 -14.63 -9.73 7.33
C PRO A 109 -15.28 -8.33 7.29
N ASP A 110 -15.13 -7.55 8.38
CA ASP A 110 -15.65 -6.19 8.45
C ASP A 110 -14.93 -5.24 7.44
N LYS A 111 -13.62 -5.36 7.32
CA LYS A 111 -12.82 -4.60 6.37
C LYS A 111 -13.08 -5.02 4.93
N PHE A 112 -13.25 -6.33 4.70
CA PHE A 112 -13.65 -6.82 3.39
C PHE A 112 -14.99 -6.22 2.95
N LYS A 113 -16.00 -6.26 3.81
CA LYS A 113 -17.33 -5.68 3.52
C LYS A 113 -17.30 -4.17 3.28
N GLN A 114 -16.38 -3.45 3.91
CA GLN A 114 -16.17 -2.02 3.66
C GLN A 114 -15.58 -1.77 2.27
N LYS A 115 -14.58 -2.54 1.87
CA LYS A 115 -13.72 -2.28 0.71
C LYS A 115 -14.16 -3.00 -0.57
N TYR A 116 -14.95 -4.07 -0.46
CA TYR A 116 -15.30 -4.92 -1.59
C TYR A 116 -16.81 -5.18 -1.66
N THR A 117 -17.28 -5.44 -2.89
CA THR A 117 -18.63 -5.94 -3.19
C THR A 117 -18.49 -7.33 -3.80
N VAL A 118 -19.18 -8.31 -3.23
CA VAL A 118 -19.27 -9.65 -3.83
C VAL A 118 -20.14 -9.55 -5.08
N VAL A 119 -19.61 -10.02 -6.19
CA VAL A 119 -20.28 -10.01 -7.50
C VAL A 119 -20.66 -11.41 -7.98
N GLU A 120 -20.02 -12.44 -7.43
CA GLU A 120 -20.30 -13.84 -7.72
C GLU A 120 -19.89 -14.70 -6.52
N GLY A 121 -20.62 -15.78 -6.23
CA GLY A 121 -20.33 -16.72 -5.15
C GLY A 121 -21.23 -16.52 -3.94
N ASP A 122 -20.74 -16.95 -2.76
CA ASP A 122 -21.48 -16.98 -1.48
C ASP A 122 -20.63 -16.41 -0.33
N ASP A 123 -21.00 -16.70 0.92
CA ASP A 123 -20.27 -16.23 2.12
C ASP A 123 -18.91 -16.94 2.30
N GLN A 124 -18.65 -18.05 1.60
CA GLN A 124 -17.44 -18.85 1.78
C GLN A 124 -16.40 -18.61 0.70
N SER A 125 -16.83 -18.36 -0.53
CA SER A 125 -15.92 -18.12 -1.65
C SER A 125 -16.62 -17.46 -2.83
N GLY A 126 -15.83 -16.84 -3.72
CA GLY A 126 -16.38 -16.24 -4.93
C GLY A 126 -15.46 -15.21 -5.56
N VAL A 127 -16.11 -14.22 -6.17
CA VAL A 127 -15.47 -13.09 -6.83
C VAL A 127 -15.98 -11.79 -6.23
N ALA A 128 -15.06 -10.89 -5.93
CA ALA A 128 -15.35 -9.57 -5.40
C ALA A 128 -14.72 -8.47 -6.27
N GLN A 129 -15.31 -7.30 -6.25
CA GLN A 129 -14.77 -6.09 -6.85
C GLN A 129 -14.47 -5.06 -5.77
N ALA A 130 -13.43 -4.25 -5.95
CA ALA A 130 -13.19 -3.12 -5.08
C ALA A 130 -14.34 -2.11 -5.21
N LYS A 131 -14.82 -1.61 -4.08
CA LYS A 131 -15.74 -0.46 -4.05
C LYS A 131 -14.97 0.80 -4.45
N ALA A 132 -15.72 1.79 -4.94
CA ALA A 132 -15.14 3.12 -5.11
C ALA A 132 -14.68 3.63 -3.74
N GLU A 133 -13.39 3.88 -3.62
CA GLU A 133 -12.74 4.44 -2.43
C GLU A 133 -12.29 5.87 -2.72
N ASP A 134 -12.00 6.64 -1.68
CA ASP A 134 -11.31 7.91 -1.82
C ASP A 134 -9.95 7.69 -2.48
N PRO A 135 -9.45 8.68 -3.24
CA PRO A 135 -8.14 8.56 -3.85
C PRO A 135 -7.07 8.36 -2.79
N VAL A 136 -6.13 7.48 -3.08
CA VAL A 136 -4.89 7.38 -2.31
C VAL A 136 -3.83 8.30 -2.92
N LEU A 137 -2.93 8.78 -2.10
CA LEU A 137 -1.82 9.62 -2.54
C LEU A 137 -0.57 8.77 -2.67
N LEU A 138 0.13 8.92 -3.79
CA LEU A 138 1.31 8.12 -4.13
C LEU A 138 2.45 9.01 -4.60
N LYS A 139 3.68 8.55 -4.32
CA LYS A 139 4.90 9.12 -4.90
C LYS A 139 5.78 7.97 -5.40
N GLN A 140 6.21 8.04 -6.67
CA GLN A 140 7.22 7.12 -7.17
C GLN A 140 8.59 7.49 -6.59
N MET A 141 9.25 6.53 -5.98
CA MET A 141 10.54 6.72 -5.32
C MET A 141 11.69 6.39 -6.25
N SER A 142 12.72 7.25 -6.27
CA SER A 142 13.93 7.06 -7.08
C SER A 142 15.01 6.25 -6.36
N GLN A 143 14.91 6.16 -5.02
CA GLN A 143 15.86 5.46 -4.16
C GLN A 143 15.15 4.35 -3.37
N PRO A 144 15.90 3.37 -2.83
CA PRO A 144 15.34 2.39 -1.87
C PRO A 144 14.78 3.11 -0.64
N PHE A 145 13.65 2.64 -0.15
CA PHE A 145 13.01 3.18 1.06
C PHE A 145 12.39 2.08 1.90
N LYS A 146 12.02 2.39 3.13
CA LYS A 146 11.32 1.47 4.04
C LYS A 146 10.10 2.12 4.64
N VAL A 147 9.06 1.33 4.79
CA VAL A 147 7.86 1.67 5.57
C VAL A 147 7.76 0.69 6.72
N ILE A 148 7.78 1.20 7.95
CA ILE A 148 7.61 0.39 9.15
C ILE A 148 6.14 0.42 9.52
N THR A 149 5.51 -0.73 9.53
CA THR A 149 4.12 -0.89 9.96
C THR A 149 4.07 -1.67 11.28
N SER A 150 2.92 -1.66 11.96
CA SER A 150 2.71 -2.45 13.17
C SER A 150 2.75 -3.98 12.93
N TRP A 151 2.75 -4.42 11.68
CA TRP A 151 2.66 -5.83 11.29
C TRP A 151 3.83 -6.30 10.40
N ALA A 152 4.58 -5.39 9.77
CA ALA A 152 5.75 -5.73 8.96
C ALA A 152 6.64 -4.52 8.68
N ASN A 153 7.90 -4.79 8.30
CA ASN A 153 8.79 -3.85 7.66
C ASN A 153 8.70 -4.05 6.15
N LEU A 154 8.25 -3.03 5.42
CA LEU A 154 8.09 -3.06 3.98
C LEU A 154 9.29 -2.41 3.31
N ASP A 155 9.97 -3.16 2.44
CA ASP A 155 11.11 -2.66 1.67
C ASP A 155 10.65 -2.20 0.28
N GLY A 156 10.75 -0.91 -0.01
CA GLY A 156 10.55 -0.34 -1.35
C GLY A 156 11.85 -0.25 -2.12
N LYS A 157 11.77 -0.50 -3.43
CA LYS A 157 12.89 -0.39 -4.37
C LYS A 157 12.75 0.87 -5.23
N PRO A 158 13.83 1.32 -5.89
CA PRO A 158 13.70 2.37 -6.91
C PRO A 158 12.64 2.02 -7.94
N GLY A 159 11.72 2.93 -8.20
CA GLY A 159 10.56 2.73 -9.07
C GLY A 159 9.28 2.26 -8.37
N ASP A 160 9.35 1.73 -7.14
CA ASP A 160 8.17 1.45 -6.34
C ASP A 160 7.53 2.75 -5.85
N LEU A 161 6.27 2.66 -5.43
CA LEU A 161 5.49 3.79 -4.98
C LEU A 161 5.33 3.75 -3.45
N LEU A 162 5.70 4.84 -2.81
CA LEU A 162 5.26 5.13 -1.45
C LEU A 162 3.80 5.56 -1.53
N THR A 163 2.94 4.85 -0.81
CA THR A 163 1.49 5.07 -0.82
C THR A 163 1.03 5.56 0.54
N MET A 164 0.21 6.63 0.57
CA MET A 164 -0.47 7.10 1.76
C MET A 164 -1.97 6.79 1.61
N TYR A 165 -2.46 5.84 2.40
CA TYR A 165 -3.86 5.41 2.43
C TYR A 165 -4.73 6.30 3.32
N GLY A 166 -4.11 7.04 4.22
CA GLY A 166 -4.72 7.97 5.17
C GLY A 166 -3.66 8.60 6.06
N PRO A 167 -4.04 9.44 7.01
CA PRO A 167 -3.11 9.99 7.99
C PRO A 167 -2.35 8.87 8.71
N ASN A 168 -1.04 8.91 8.67
CA ASN A 168 -0.14 7.92 9.30
C ASN A 168 -0.34 6.46 8.82
N ASP A 169 -0.95 6.25 7.65
CA ASP A 169 -1.17 4.92 7.06
C ASP A 169 -0.44 4.84 5.71
N TYR A 170 0.76 4.28 5.75
CA TYR A 170 1.65 4.20 4.60
C TYR A 170 1.90 2.74 4.19
N GLY A 171 2.23 2.55 2.93
CA GLY A 171 2.62 1.26 2.38
C GLY A 171 3.53 1.38 1.18
N VAL A 172 3.98 0.24 0.72
CA VAL A 172 4.78 0.09 -0.49
C VAL A 172 3.94 -0.58 -1.56
N LEU A 173 3.86 0.02 -2.73
CA LEU A 173 3.17 -0.53 -3.89
C LEU A 173 4.16 -0.63 -5.04
N ASN A 174 4.41 -1.84 -5.55
CA ASN A 174 5.26 -1.97 -6.73
C ASN A 174 4.54 -1.47 -8.00
N GLN A 175 5.32 -1.03 -8.99
CA GLN A 175 4.77 -0.46 -10.22
C GLN A 175 3.83 -1.42 -10.96
N GLY A 176 4.16 -2.71 -11.01
CA GLY A 176 3.30 -3.70 -11.68
C GLY A 176 1.93 -3.87 -11.00
N ALA A 177 1.89 -3.85 -9.67
CA ALA A 177 0.63 -3.87 -8.92
C ALA A 177 -0.15 -2.55 -9.10
N PHE A 178 0.56 -1.41 -9.15
CA PHE A 178 -0.07 -0.14 -9.47
C PHE A 178 -0.76 -0.17 -10.84
N ASP A 179 -0.04 -0.55 -11.88
CA ASP A 179 -0.55 -0.60 -13.25
C ASP A 179 -1.75 -1.56 -13.41
N MET A 180 -1.83 -2.55 -12.55
CA MET A 180 -2.89 -3.57 -12.55
C MET A 180 -4.14 -3.16 -11.77
N TYR A 181 -3.96 -2.43 -10.66
CA TYR A 181 -5.04 -2.22 -9.69
C TYR A 181 -5.49 -0.78 -9.53
N TYR A 182 -4.78 0.19 -10.10
CA TYR A 182 -5.05 1.61 -9.88
C TYR A 182 -5.08 2.41 -11.17
N ASN A 183 -5.94 3.41 -11.18
CA ASN A 183 -6.00 4.44 -12.22
C ASN A 183 -5.61 5.79 -11.60
N LYS A 184 -4.72 6.54 -12.24
CA LYS A 184 -4.44 7.94 -11.88
C LYS A 184 -5.71 8.78 -12.06
N VAL A 185 -5.93 9.72 -11.14
CA VAL A 185 -7.04 10.68 -11.16
C VAL A 185 -6.53 12.11 -11.11
#